data_99d56c9ae7d5a9e504f91d81f138e6fc
#
_entry.id   99d56c9ae7d5a9e504f91d81f138e6fc
#
_cell.length_a   1.000
_cell.length_b   1.000
_cell.length_c   1.000
_cell.angle_alpha   90.00
_cell.angle_beta   90.00
_cell.angle_gamma   90.00
#
_symmetry.space_group_name_H-M   'P 1'
#
loop_
_entity.id
_entity.type
_entity.pdbx_description
1 polymer ?
#
loop_
_entity_poly.entity_id
_entity_poly.type
_entity_poly.pdbx_seq_one_letter_code
_entity_poly.pdbx_strand_id
1 'polypeptide(L)'
;LFAVALLALSSFRLSAVLGPETGGINELVLLKNSAYGAMRVFGLFFCVAATALIIPRDAEDRILYTILCKPVPRIDYLMGKVLGVLALTLVAVLLMDAVMTLVLWMRTDTVVAEQIASLKGRYTLEEMQPYLDRIRLQGATWNVQTGLGVMMCEFVVLSSLTLLMSCVTNGTIISALLTFMIYLAGLFQ
;
A
#
# COMPACT_ATOMS: atom_id res chain seq x y z
N LEU A 1 -4.09 3.73 -12.16
CA LEU A 1 -2.80 3.08 -12.38
C LEU A 1 -2.64 1.84 -11.52
N PHE A 2 -2.80 1.92 -10.18
CA PHE A 2 -2.69 0.78 -9.26
C PHE A 2 -3.60 -0.40 -9.65
N ALA A 3 -4.90 -0.15 -9.85
CA ALA A 3 -5.85 -1.17 -10.24
C ALA A 3 -5.49 -1.83 -11.58
N VAL A 4 -5.05 -1.03 -12.56
CA VAL A 4 -4.63 -1.54 -13.88
C VAL A 4 -3.38 -2.41 -13.77
N ALA A 5 -2.38 -1.99 -12.97
CA ALA A 5 -1.17 -2.77 -12.72
C ALA A 5 -1.50 -4.11 -12.03
N LEU A 6 -2.41 -4.11 -11.05
CA LEU A 6 -2.87 -5.32 -10.38
C LEU A 6 -3.62 -6.26 -11.32
N LEU A 7 -4.51 -5.74 -12.17
CA LEU A 7 -5.23 -6.54 -13.16
C LEU A 7 -4.27 -7.13 -14.21
N ALA A 8 -3.28 -6.36 -14.66
CA ALA A 8 -2.25 -6.87 -15.56
C ALA A 8 -1.43 -8.00 -14.93
N LEU A 9 -1.02 -7.85 -13.66
CA LEU A 9 -0.34 -8.90 -12.90
C LEU A 9 -1.21 -10.12 -12.67
N SER A 10 -2.50 -9.95 -12.40
CA SER A 10 -3.45 -11.06 -12.23
C SER A 10 -3.67 -11.87 -13.51
N SER A 11 -3.41 -11.28 -14.67
CA SER A 11 -3.48 -11.96 -15.98
C SER A 11 -2.25 -12.83 -16.26
N PHE A 12 -1.18 -12.68 -15.47
CA PHE A 12 0.05 -13.45 -15.65
C PHE A 12 -0.08 -14.83 -15.03
N ARG A 13 -0.06 -15.86 -15.87
CA ARG A 13 -0.23 -17.28 -15.45
C ARG A 13 1.13 -17.91 -15.17
N LEU A 14 1.54 -17.90 -13.92
CA LEU A 14 2.81 -18.51 -13.49
C LEU A 14 2.72 -20.05 -13.48
N SER A 15 1.53 -20.60 -13.31
CA SER A 15 1.25 -22.03 -13.36
C SER A 15 1.65 -22.69 -14.69
N ALA A 16 1.58 -21.94 -15.80
CA ALA A 16 2.00 -22.41 -17.11
C ALA A 16 3.53 -22.62 -17.22
N VAL A 17 4.31 -21.93 -16.39
CA VAL A 17 5.80 -21.96 -16.42
C VAL A 17 6.36 -22.90 -15.36
N LEU A 18 5.77 -22.94 -14.16
CA LEU A 18 6.30 -23.66 -12.98
C LEU A 18 5.67 -25.05 -12.78
N GLY A 19 4.67 -25.40 -13.57
CA GLY A 19 3.94 -26.67 -13.43
C GLY A 19 2.78 -26.61 -12.42
N PRO A 20 1.89 -27.62 -12.46
CA PRO A 20 0.63 -27.57 -11.73
C PRO A 20 0.76 -27.72 -10.21
N GLU A 21 1.84 -28.33 -9.70
CA GLU A 21 1.95 -28.64 -8.26
C GLU A 21 2.35 -27.43 -7.39
N THR A 22 3.08 -26.47 -7.94
CA THR A 22 3.57 -25.30 -7.19
C THR A 22 3.12 -23.97 -7.79
N GLY A 23 2.67 -23.96 -9.03
CA GLY A 23 2.34 -22.76 -9.81
C GLY A 23 1.23 -21.93 -9.18
N GLY A 24 0.14 -22.55 -8.69
CA GLY A 24 -1.02 -21.84 -8.14
C GLY A 24 -0.71 -21.08 -6.85
N ILE A 25 0.04 -21.68 -5.94
CA ILE A 25 0.43 -21.01 -4.67
C ILE A 25 1.38 -19.86 -4.98
N ASN A 26 2.40 -20.10 -5.81
CA ASN A 26 3.39 -19.08 -6.14
C ASN A 26 2.79 -17.89 -6.90
N GLU A 27 1.78 -18.13 -7.73
CA GLU A 27 1.05 -17.09 -8.43
C GLU A 27 0.31 -16.14 -7.47
N LEU A 28 -0.41 -16.67 -6.48
CA LEU A 28 -1.09 -15.87 -5.49
C LEU A 28 -0.13 -15.12 -4.57
N VAL A 29 0.97 -15.75 -4.17
CA VAL A 29 2.02 -15.11 -3.36
C VAL A 29 2.68 -13.98 -4.14
N LEU A 30 3.00 -14.19 -5.43
CA LEU A 30 3.57 -13.16 -6.28
C LEU A 30 2.62 -11.99 -6.46
N LEU A 31 1.34 -12.26 -6.74
CA LEU A 31 0.31 -11.24 -6.89
C LEU A 31 0.18 -10.40 -5.61
N LYS A 32 0.10 -11.06 -4.46
CA LYS A 32 0.00 -10.40 -3.16
C LYS A 32 1.22 -9.54 -2.86
N ASN A 33 2.43 -10.08 -3.01
CA ASN A 33 3.66 -9.34 -2.74
C ASN A 33 3.84 -8.15 -3.68
N SER A 34 3.50 -8.31 -4.96
CA SER A 34 3.56 -7.22 -5.94
C SER A 34 2.51 -6.14 -5.64
N ALA A 35 1.33 -6.53 -5.19
CA ALA A 35 0.29 -5.59 -4.77
C ALA A 35 0.73 -4.77 -3.55
N TYR A 36 1.29 -5.42 -2.53
CA TYR A 36 1.85 -4.72 -1.37
C TYR A 36 3.00 -3.78 -1.75
N GLY A 37 3.92 -4.24 -2.60
CA GLY A 37 5.00 -3.40 -3.11
C GLY A 37 4.48 -2.15 -3.83
N ALA A 38 3.49 -2.32 -4.70
CA ALA A 38 2.85 -1.22 -5.41
C ALA A 38 2.12 -0.27 -4.45
N MET A 39 1.34 -0.79 -3.49
CA MET A 39 0.66 0.03 -2.46
C MET A 39 1.65 0.85 -1.64
N ARG A 40 2.76 0.24 -1.24
CA ARG A 40 3.83 0.91 -0.49
C ARG A 40 4.43 2.07 -1.27
N VAL A 41 4.79 1.85 -2.54
CA VAL A 41 5.38 2.88 -3.40
C VAL A 41 4.38 4.02 -3.67
N PHE A 42 3.17 3.70 -4.09
CA PHE A 42 2.14 4.72 -4.35
C PHE A 42 1.74 5.49 -3.08
N GLY A 43 1.58 4.78 -1.95
CA GLY A 43 1.25 5.38 -0.66
C GLY A 43 2.36 6.31 -0.16
N LEU A 44 3.63 5.94 -0.35
CA LEU A 44 4.79 6.76 -0.01
C LEU A 44 4.79 8.07 -0.82
N PHE A 45 4.69 7.99 -2.14
CA PHE A 45 4.64 9.18 -2.99
C PHE A 45 3.47 10.08 -2.65
N PHE A 46 2.30 9.50 -2.43
CA PHE A 46 1.10 10.24 -2.07
C PHE A 46 1.24 10.94 -0.71
N CYS A 47 1.73 10.22 0.30
CA CYS A 47 1.94 10.73 1.64
C CYS A 47 2.94 11.89 1.66
N VAL A 48 4.10 11.71 1.02
CA VAL A 48 5.15 12.73 0.94
C VAL A 48 4.66 13.95 0.17
N ALA A 49 4.03 13.77 -0.99
CA ALA A 49 3.52 14.86 -1.80
C ALA A 49 2.42 15.66 -1.07
N ALA A 50 1.44 14.96 -0.48
CA ALA A 50 0.38 15.60 0.27
C ALA A 50 0.92 16.41 1.45
N THR A 51 1.87 15.84 2.20
CA THR A 51 2.46 16.52 3.37
C THR A 51 3.33 17.70 2.98
N ALA A 52 4.16 17.55 1.94
CA ALA A 52 5.08 18.60 1.50
C ALA A 52 4.35 19.83 0.94
N LEU A 53 3.19 19.66 0.32
CA LEU A 53 2.39 20.75 -0.25
C LEU A 53 1.65 21.58 0.81
N ILE A 54 1.40 21.04 2.00
CA ILE A 54 0.55 21.66 3.01
C ILE A 54 1.13 22.96 3.57
N ILE A 55 2.41 22.97 3.96
CA ILE A 55 3.02 24.12 4.64
C ILE A 55 3.27 25.30 3.70
N PRO A 56 3.90 25.12 2.51
CA PRO A 56 4.10 26.25 1.60
C PRO A 56 2.80 26.86 1.10
N ARG A 57 1.78 26.04 0.83
CA ARG A 57 0.48 26.53 0.38
C ARG A 57 -0.20 27.44 1.40
N ASP A 58 -0.10 27.13 2.70
CA ASP A 58 -0.65 27.98 3.76
C ASP A 58 0.11 29.30 3.92
N ALA A 59 1.40 29.30 3.64
CA ALA A 59 2.21 30.52 3.63
C ALA A 59 1.80 31.41 2.44
N GLU A 60 1.59 30.84 1.25
CA GLU A 60 1.15 31.55 0.04
C GLU A 60 -0.29 32.12 0.20
N ASP A 61 -1.21 31.34 0.77
CA ASP A 61 -2.60 31.72 1.00
C ASP A 61 -2.78 32.70 2.19
N ARG A 62 -1.69 33.15 2.83
CA ARG A 62 -1.68 34.04 4.00
C ARG A 62 -2.52 33.55 5.19
N ILE A 63 -2.85 32.26 5.22
CA ILE A 63 -3.64 31.64 6.29
C ILE A 63 -2.90 31.75 7.63
N LEU A 64 -1.58 31.68 7.61
CA LEU A 64 -0.70 31.87 8.79
C LEU A 64 -0.93 33.22 9.47
N TYR A 65 -1.17 34.31 8.71
CA TYR A 65 -1.43 35.65 9.30
C TYR A 65 -2.78 35.69 10.01
N THR A 66 -3.78 35.01 9.43
CA THR A 66 -5.14 34.99 10.04
C THR A 66 -5.15 34.13 11.32
N ILE A 67 -4.35 33.07 11.39
CA ILE A 67 -4.23 32.23 12.58
C ILE A 67 -3.43 32.94 13.68
N LEU A 68 -2.41 33.73 13.33
CA LEU A 68 -1.64 34.53 14.29
C LEU A 68 -2.46 35.63 14.96
N CYS A 69 -3.53 36.12 14.32
CA CYS A 69 -4.47 37.11 14.91
C CYS A 69 -5.45 36.50 15.90
N LYS A 70 -5.60 35.16 15.92
CA LYS A 70 -6.45 34.43 16.84
C LYS A 70 -5.58 33.65 17.84
N PRO A 71 -5.90 33.62 19.14
CA PRO A 71 -5.08 32.92 20.14
C PRO A 71 -5.26 31.39 20.04
N VAL A 72 -4.90 30.82 18.89
CA VAL A 72 -4.87 29.36 18.69
C VAL A 72 -3.44 28.88 18.92
N PRO A 73 -3.21 27.89 19.80
CA PRO A 73 -1.88 27.36 20.02
C PRO A 73 -1.34 26.72 18.72
N ARG A 74 -0.09 27.03 18.38
CA ARG A 74 0.57 26.57 17.14
C ARG A 74 0.60 25.07 17.01
N ILE A 75 0.62 24.37 18.14
CA ILE A 75 0.64 22.90 18.21
C ILE A 75 -0.67 22.31 17.69
N ASP A 76 -1.82 22.88 18.07
CA ASP A 76 -3.13 22.36 17.64
C ASP A 76 -3.33 22.50 16.13
N TYR A 77 -2.84 23.61 15.56
CA TYR A 77 -2.85 23.81 14.12
C TYR A 77 -1.99 22.74 13.39
N LEU A 78 -0.78 22.50 13.85
CA LEU A 78 0.12 21.51 13.25
C LEU A 78 -0.45 20.09 13.39
N MET A 79 -0.95 19.74 14.56
CA MET A 79 -1.57 18.45 14.82
C MET A 79 -2.80 18.20 13.94
N GLY A 80 -3.64 19.21 13.76
CA GLY A 80 -4.80 19.14 12.87
C GLY A 80 -4.41 18.84 11.42
N LYS A 81 -3.29 19.41 10.94
CA LYS A 81 -2.78 19.13 9.60
C LYS A 81 -2.20 17.73 9.45
N VAL A 82 -1.41 17.30 10.41
CA VAL A 82 -0.89 15.92 10.43
C VAL A 82 -2.03 14.92 10.39
N LEU A 83 -3.04 15.09 11.25
CA LEU A 83 -4.21 14.23 11.29
C LEU A 83 -5.00 14.26 9.97
N GLY A 84 -5.13 15.42 9.34
CA GLY A 84 -5.77 15.56 8.02
C GLY A 84 -5.06 14.77 6.92
N VAL A 85 -3.73 14.88 6.85
CA VAL A 85 -2.92 14.09 5.88
C VAL A 85 -3.01 12.60 6.17
N LEU A 86 -2.91 12.21 7.43
CA LEU A 86 -3.03 10.81 7.83
C LEU A 86 -4.40 10.24 7.50
N ALA A 87 -5.48 10.99 7.75
CA ALA A 87 -6.83 10.57 7.37
C ALA A 87 -6.97 10.40 5.85
N LEU A 88 -6.43 11.34 5.07
CA LEU A 88 -6.45 11.26 3.61
C LEU A 88 -5.65 10.05 3.09
N THR A 89 -4.46 9.83 3.65
CA THR A 89 -3.61 8.68 3.32
C THR A 89 -4.29 7.37 3.68
N LEU A 90 -4.94 7.30 4.84
CA LEU A 90 -5.69 6.13 5.29
C LEU A 90 -6.82 5.80 4.31
N VAL A 91 -7.60 6.79 3.89
CA VAL A 91 -8.67 6.58 2.89
C VAL A 91 -8.10 6.07 1.57
N ALA A 92 -7.00 6.65 1.09
CA ALA A 92 -6.35 6.23 -0.16
C ALA A 92 -5.86 4.77 -0.08
N VAL A 93 -5.22 4.39 1.03
CA VAL A 93 -4.72 3.02 1.22
C VAL A 93 -5.86 2.02 1.41
N LEU A 94 -6.93 2.38 2.12
CA LEU A 94 -8.12 1.52 2.22
C LEU A 94 -8.80 1.27 0.88
N LEU A 95 -8.84 2.28 0.00
CA LEU A 95 -9.35 2.09 -1.36
C LEU A 95 -8.47 1.13 -2.17
N MET A 96 -7.14 1.26 -2.05
CA MET A 96 -6.21 0.35 -2.71
C MET A 96 -6.34 -1.07 -2.16
N ASP A 97 -6.50 -1.23 -0.84
CA ASP A 97 -6.71 -2.52 -0.19
C ASP A 97 -8.02 -3.18 -0.63
N ALA A 98 -9.09 -2.42 -0.73
CA ALA A 98 -10.37 -2.94 -1.22
C ALA A 98 -10.24 -3.50 -2.65
N VAL A 99 -9.54 -2.79 -3.54
CA VAL A 99 -9.26 -3.28 -4.90
C VAL A 99 -8.38 -4.53 -4.86
N MET A 100 -7.32 -4.55 -4.05
CA MET A 100 -6.45 -5.71 -3.90
C MET A 100 -7.21 -6.93 -3.39
N THR A 101 -8.01 -6.77 -2.35
CA THR A 101 -8.80 -7.85 -1.76
C THR A 101 -9.82 -8.41 -2.76
N LEU A 102 -10.48 -7.54 -3.53
CA LEU A 102 -11.40 -7.96 -4.58
C LEU A 102 -10.70 -8.80 -5.66
N VAL A 103 -9.55 -8.33 -6.15
CA VAL A 103 -8.76 -9.04 -7.17
C VAL A 103 -8.25 -10.37 -6.64
N LEU A 104 -7.74 -10.41 -5.41
CA LEU A 104 -7.30 -11.65 -4.75
C LEU A 104 -8.44 -12.65 -4.60
N TRP A 105 -9.61 -12.19 -4.19
CA TRP A 105 -10.79 -13.06 -4.03
C TRP A 105 -11.19 -13.71 -5.36
N MET A 106 -11.37 -12.90 -6.40
CA MET A 106 -11.71 -13.40 -7.75
C MET A 106 -10.63 -14.35 -8.29
N ARG A 107 -9.36 -14.04 -8.06
CA ARG A 107 -8.24 -14.82 -8.59
C ARG A 107 -8.05 -16.15 -7.84
N THR A 108 -8.28 -16.16 -6.53
CA THR A 108 -8.20 -17.39 -5.72
C THR A 108 -9.18 -18.44 -6.22
N ASP A 109 -10.43 -18.08 -6.50
CA ASP A 109 -11.44 -19.00 -7.01
C ASP A 109 -11.06 -19.55 -8.40
N THR A 110 -10.51 -18.68 -9.26
CA THR A 110 -10.05 -19.10 -10.59
C THR A 110 -8.87 -20.05 -10.51
N VAL A 111 -7.87 -19.76 -9.67
CA VAL A 111 -6.70 -20.63 -9.49
C VAL A 111 -7.09 -21.98 -8.90
N VAL A 112 -7.99 -22.01 -7.92
CA VAL A 112 -8.51 -23.26 -7.36
C VAL A 112 -9.22 -24.10 -8.44
N ALA A 113 -10.05 -23.49 -9.27
CA ALA A 113 -10.75 -24.20 -10.35
C ALA A 113 -9.78 -24.74 -11.41
N GLU A 114 -8.77 -23.95 -11.81
CA GLU A 114 -7.71 -24.36 -12.75
C GLU A 114 -6.87 -25.53 -12.20
N GLN A 115 -6.53 -25.49 -10.90
CA GLN A 115 -5.78 -26.57 -10.24
C GLN A 115 -6.59 -27.85 -10.15
N ILE A 116 -7.87 -27.79 -9.80
CA ILE A 116 -8.75 -28.97 -9.82
C ILE A 116 -8.82 -29.56 -11.22
N ALA A 117 -8.93 -28.73 -12.26
CA ALA A 117 -9.00 -29.21 -13.64
C ALA A 117 -7.71 -29.88 -14.11
N SER A 118 -6.54 -29.34 -13.72
CA SER A 118 -5.23 -29.85 -14.13
C SER A 118 -4.81 -31.15 -13.42
N LEU A 119 -5.26 -31.32 -12.16
CA LEU A 119 -4.94 -32.48 -11.33
C LEU A 119 -5.99 -33.58 -11.37
N LYS A 120 -7.15 -33.28 -11.96
CA LYS A 120 -8.25 -34.24 -12.15
C LYS A 120 -7.81 -35.40 -13.02
N GLY A 121 -7.57 -36.55 -12.43
CA GLY A 121 -7.07 -37.76 -13.11
C GLY A 121 -5.72 -38.26 -12.60
N ARG A 122 -5.01 -37.47 -11.78
CA ARG A 122 -3.76 -37.91 -11.13
C ARG A 122 -3.92 -38.17 -9.63
N TYR A 123 -4.82 -37.45 -8.97
CA TYR A 123 -5.04 -37.51 -7.52
C TYR A 123 -6.53 -37.62 -7.20
N THR A 124 -6.84 -38.25 -6.07
CA THR A 124 -8.18 -38.33 -5.52
C THR A 124 -8.54 -36.98 -4.86
N LEU A 125 -9.84 -36.62 -4.85
CA LEU A 125 -10.28 -35.35 -4.27
C LEU A 125 -9.87 -35.18 -2.80
N GLU A 126 -9.79 -36.25 -2.03
CA GLU A 126 -9.36 -36.24 -0.63
C GLU A 126 -7.86 -35.89 -0.47
N GLU A 127 -7.02 -36.39 -1.40
CA GLU A 127 -5.58 -36.08 -1.40
C GLU A 127 -5.27 -34.65 -1.83
N MET A 128 -6.18 -34.02 -2.58
CA MET A 128 -6.05 -32.65 -3.04
C MET A 128 -6.47 -31.61 -1.98
N GLN A 129 -7.31 -31.99 -1.02
CA GLN A 129 -7.85 -31.05 -0.01
C GLN A 129 -6.76 -30.25 0.73
N PRO A 130 -5.70 -30.85 1.30
CA PRO A 130 -4.67 -30.11 2.03
C PRO A 130 -3.89 -29.14 1.14
N TYR A 131 -3.82 -29.39 -0.15
CA TYR A 131 -3.19 -28.50 -1.12
C TYR A 131 -4.10 -27.32 -1.48
N LEU A 132 -5.38 -27.58 -1.72
CA LEU A 132 -6.38 -26.53 -2.00
C LEU A 132 -6.57 -25.59 -0.80
N ASP A 133 -6.52 -26.13 0.41
CA ASP A 133 -6.57 -25.32 1.63
C ASP A 133 -5.36 -24.39 1.76
N ARG A 134 -4.16 -24.84 1.38
CA ARG A 134 -2.97 -23.98 1.31
C ARG A 134 -3.12 -22.85 0.29
N ILE A 135 -3.72 -23.11 -0.86
CA ILE A 135 -4.01 -22.06 -1.86
C ILE A 135 -4.99 -21.04 -1.28
N ARG A 136 -6.06 -21.49 -0.65
CA ARG A 136 -7.06 -20.59 -0.02
C ARG A 136 -6.47 -19.74 1.11
N LEU A 137 -5.55 -20.29 1.90
CA LEU A 137 -4.84 -19.56 2.94
C LEU A 137 -3.94 -18.43 2.38
N GLN A 138 -3.50 -18.51 1.13
CA GLN A 138 -2.75 -17.44 0.46
C GLN A 138 -3.65 -16.37 -0.16
N GLY A 139 -4.94 -16.63 -0.29
CA GLY A 139 -5.93 -15.67 -0.81
C GLY A 139 -6.21 -14.50 0.13
N ALA A 140 -7.41 -13.95 0.04
CA ALA A 140 -7.88 -12.83 0.85
C ALA A 140 -8.11 -13.26 2.32
N THR A 141 -7.04 -13.33 3.11
CA THR A 141 -7.04 -13.77 4.51
C THR A 141 -6.79 -12.56 5.44
N TRP A 142 -7.19 -12.68 6.71
CA TRP A 142 -6.99 -11.64 7.74
C TRP A 142 -5.52 -11.19 7.89
N ASN A 143 -4.56 -12.05 7.56
CA ASN A 143 -3.12 -11.72 7.55
C ASN A 143 -2.76 -10.57 6.57
N VAL A 144 -3.57 -10.36 5.54
CA VAL A 144 -3.43 -9.24 4.59
C VAL A 144 -3.66 -7.92 5.32
N GLN A 145 -4.66 -7.86 6.19
CA GLN A 145 -5.01 -6.66 6.95
C GLN A 145 -3.95 -6.28 8.00
N THR A 146 -3.26 -7.27 8.58
CA THR A 146 -2.14 -7.02 9.50
C THR A 146 -0.98 -6.32 8.79
N GLY A 147 -0.66 -6.72 7.56
CA GLY A 147 0.34 -6.05 6.72
C GLY A 147 -0.02 -4.59 6.43
N LEU A 148 -1.30 -4.31 6.20
CA LEU A 148 -1.80 -2.95 6.01
C LEU A 148 -1.56 -2.06 7.24
N GLY A 149 -1.80 -2.60 8.44
CA GLY A 149 -1.55 -1.89 9.70
C GLY A 149 -0.09 -1.47 9.85
N VAL A 150 0.86 -2.34 9.50
CA VAL A 150 2.30 -2.03 9.52
C VAL A 150 2.64 -0.92 8.51
N MET A 151 2.08 -0.98 7.30
CA MET A 151 2.27 0.09 6.30
C MET A 151 1.73 1.45 6.77
N MET A 152 0.61 1.45 7.49
CA MET A 152 0.07 2.68 8.08
C MET A 152 1.02 3.30 9.09
N CYS A 153 1.66 2.51 9.96
CA CYS A 153 2.68 3.00 10.89
C CYS A 153 3.87 3.63 10.14
N GLU A 154 4.30 3.03 9.03
CA GLU A 154 5.36 3.58 8.16
C GLU A 154 4.96 4.96 7.60
N PHE A 155 3.73 5.12 7.12
CA PHE A 155 3.24 6.40 6.59
C PHE A 155 3.10 7.49 7.66
N VAL A 156 2.77 7.13 8.90
CA VAL A 156 2.78 8.06 10.04
C VAL A 156 4.19 8.63 10.28
N VAL A 157 5.20 7.78 10.30
CA VAL A 157 6.59 8.20 10.47
C VAL A 157 7.04 9.09 9.30
N LEU A 158 6.73 8.68 8.07
CA LEU A 158 7.08 9.44 6.86
C LEU A 158 6.40 10.81 6.83
N SER A 159 5.13 10.92 7.18
CA SER A 159 4.42 12.21 7.22
C SER A 159 5.01 13.15 8.26
N SER A 160 5.36 12.64 9.44
CA SER A 160 6.01 13.46 10.48
C SER A 160 7.40 13.94 10.06
N LEU A 161 8.18 13.07 9.41
CA LEU A 161 9.49 13.43 8.87
C LEU A 161 9.39 14.49 7.76
N THR A 162 8.44 14.32 6.84
CA THR A 162 8.19 15.28 5.75
C THR A 162 7.80 16.66 6.29
N LEU A 163 6.97 16.68 7.34
CA LEU A 163 6.61 17.94 8.01
C LEU A 163 7.81 18.62 8.64
N LEU A 164 8.67 17.88 9.33
CA LEU A 164 9.91 18.42 9.89
C LEU A 164 10.79 19.02 8.79
N MET A 165 10.98 18.31 7.68
CA MET A 165 11.78 18.80 6.55
C MET A 165 11.12 20.02 5.89
N SER A 166 9.80 20.06 5.78
CA SER A 166 9.07 21.19 5.23
C SER A 166 9.16 22.46 6.12
N CYS A 167 9.33 22.30 7.43
CA CYS A 167 9.57 23.44 8.34
C CYS A 167 10.98 24.01 8.22
N VAL A 168 11.97 23.19 7.86
CA VAL A 168 13.39 23.60 7.74
C VAL A 168 13.71 24.16 6.36
N THR A 169 13.01 23.71 5.33
CA THR A 169 13.26 24.08 3.93
C THR A 169 12.24 25.08 3.42
N ASN A 170 12.69 26.02 2.60
CA ASN A 170 11.83 27.06 2.00
C ASN A 170 11.11 26.61 0.71
N GLY A 171 11.17 25.32 0.35
CA GLY A 171 10.59 24.82 -0.90
C GLY A 171 10.00 23.43 -0.77
N THR A 172 8.81 23.26 -1.35
CA THR A 172 8.05 22.00 -1.39
C THR A 172 8.84 20.84 -1.98
N ILE A 173 9.53 21.11 -3.10
CA ILE A 173 10.29 20.09 -3.84
C ILE A 173 11.50 19.64 -3.03
N ILE A 174 12.17 20.60 -2.38
CA ILE A 174 13.38 20.32 -1.58
C ILE A 174 13.02 19.49 -0.35
N SER A 175 11.92 19.79 0.34
CA SER A 175 11.44 19.02 1.49
C SER A 175 11.07 17.59 1.10
N ALA A 176 10.38 17.43 -0.03
CA ALA A 176 10.01 16.11 -0.55
C ALA A 176 11.23 15.28 -0.94
N LEU A 177 12.22 15.88 -1.64
CA LEU A 177 13.46 15.22 -2.02
C LEU A 177 14.28 14.79 -0.80
N LEU A 178 14.43 15.67 0.19
CA LEU A 178 15.14 15.35 1.43
C LEU A 178 14.49 14.18 2.18
N THR A 179 13.17 14.19 2.32
CA THR A 179 12.44 13.10 2.95
C THR A 179 12.64 11.79 2.19
N PHE A 180 12.58 11.84 0.86
CA PHE A 180 12.78 10.66 0.03
C PHE A 180 14.21 10.11 0.14
N MET A 181 15.21 10.99 0.18
CA MET A 181 16.62 10.60 0.40
C MET A 181 16.84 9.94 1.77
N ILE A 182 16.24 10.48 2.83
CA ILE A 182 16.34 9.89 4.18
C ILE A 182 15.63 8.53 4.20
N TYR A 183 14.47 8.43 3.56
CA TYR A 183 13.75 7.16 3.44
C TYR A 183 14.58 6.08 2.72
N LEU A 184 15.18 6.44 1.58
CA LEU A 184 16.07 5.53 0.86
C LEU A 184 17.29 5.14 1.69
N ALA A 185 17.91 6.08 2.40
CA ALA A 185 19.04 5.78 3.28
C ALA A 185 18.64 4.77 4.38
N GLY A 186 17.43 4.88 4.93
CA GLY A 186 16.90 3.91 5.90
C GLY A 186 16.59 2.54 5.29
N LEU A 187 16.28 2.48 4.00
CA LEU A 187 16.00 1.21 3.31
C LEU A 187 17.26 0.38 3.04
N PHE A 188 18.43 1.05 2.90
CA PHE A 188 19.71 0.41 2.60
C PHE A 188 20.52 0.02 3.86
N GLN A 189 19.99 0.25 5.04
CA GLN A 189 20.63 -0.09 6.32
C GLN A 189 20.15 -1.47 6.83
#